data_420a6a60359cad30a468a27decfa4706
#
_entry.id   420a6a60359cad30a468a27decfa4706
#
_cell.length_a   1.000
_cell.length_b   1.000
_cell.length_c   1.000
_cell.angle_alpha   90.00
_cell.angle_beta   90.00
_cell.angle_gamma   90.00
#
_symmetry.space_group_name_H-M   'P 1'
#
loop_
_entity.id
_entity.type
_entity.pdbx_description
1 polymer ?
#
loop_
_entity_poly.entity_id
_entity_poly.type
_entity_poly.pdbx_seq_one_letter_code
_entity_poly.pdbx_strand_id
1 'polypeptide(L)'
;MSPYWELTFDADGDVDGPERDRLLTQVTDLGVRDLVVFSHGWNNDRSGATALYRRFLAPFPALAPGARLGYVGVIWPSMRFSDEPIPDLPRSVAAEEAEAAPRPALDKDTRRALLQAFPNRTTVLDRLARMLDERPGGARGLAEFGGLVRLLLDDDGQGMAADTDEDGEPAVSGDDPVSVCRRFAEALAALDASGDAPRFALPNPWDGAKELLRQATYLQMKRRAGTVGERGLGPLLGRLAKAAPGVRVHLVGHSFGGRLVAFALRGLPAEVTAVKSVTLLQGAFSHYAFAARLPHAPDRSGALKDLQRRVDGPLVCCHSRFDAALGTFYPLASRLTGDDRACAGSEIAAVLGPRWGAMGHDGTQAVPGTVRLDLAAALGGRLPASGCVNVDAAAVVRRGGAPSGAHSDIVHPELARVVLAAGRIA
;
A
#
# COMPACT_ATOMS: atom_id res chain seq x y z
N MET A 1 19.77 -13.48 20.03
CA MET A 1 18.45 -13.27 19.34
C MET A 1 18.29 -11.78 19.14
N SER A 2 18.00 -11.33 17.93
CA SER A 2 17.81 -9.89 17.65
C SER A 2 16.54 -9.38 18.32
N PRO A 3 16.55 -8.21 18.98
CA PRO A 3 15.38 -7.65 19.64
C PRO A 3 14.31 -7.23 18.61
N TYR A 4 13.04 -7.37 19.01
CA TYR A 4 11.88 -7.00 18.20
C TYR A 4 10.90 -6.17 19.02
N TRP A 5 10.42 -5.08 18.44
CA TRP A 5 9.39 -4.20 19.00
C TRP A 5 8.21 -4.06 18.03
N GLU A 6 7.04 -3.85 18.54
CA GLU A 6 5.90 -3.32 17.80
C GLU A 6 5.71 -1.86 18.16
N LEU A 7 5.32 -1.06 17.18
CA LEU A 7 4.91 0.33 17.35
C LEU A 7 3.51 0.49 16.78
N THR A 8 2.54 0.68 17.63
CA THR A 8 1.14 0.90 17.27
C THR A 8 0.86 2.38 17.12
N PHE A 9 0.29 2.75 15.98
CA PHE A 9 -0.17 4.09 15.67
C PHE A 9 -1.69 4.11 15.54
N ASP A 10 -2.30 5.22 15.92
CA ASP A 10 -3.70 5.50 15.60
C ASP A 10 -3.87 6.13 14.19
N ALA A 11 -5.11 6.53 13.84
CA ALA A 11 -5.41 7.09 12.52
C ALA A 11 -4.81 8.49 12.29
N ASP A 12 -4.54 9.22 13.35
CA ASP A 12 -3.98 10.58 13.33
C ASP A 12 -2.44 10.58 13.35
N GLY A 13 -1.86 9.41 13.58
CA GLY A 13 -0.41 9.18 13.62
C GLY A 13 0.17 9.21 15.03
N ASP A 14 -0.66 9.25 16.07
CA ASP A 14 -0.17 9.17 17.45
C ASP A 14 0.29 7.75 17.77
N VAL A 15 1.51 7.63 18.29
CA VAL A 15 2.13 6.35 18.64
C VAL A 15 1.79 5.97 20.09
N ASP A 16 1.57 4.69 20.33
CA ASP A 16 1.43 4.16 21.70
C ASP A 16 2.64 4.55 22.56
N GLY A 17 2.38 5.29 23.65
CA GLY A 17 3.41 5.85 24.51
C GLY A 17 4.34 4.80 25.11
N PRO A 18 3.82 3.79 25.82
CA PRO A 18 4.59 2.68 26.36
C PRO A 18 5.44 1.93 25.35
N GLU A 19 4.93 1.64 24.15
CA GLU A 19 5.69 0.95 23.11
C GLU A 19 6.84 1.82 22.60
N ARG A 20 6.58 3.11 22.35
CA ARG A 20 7.60 4.11 21.99
C ARG A 20 8.71 4.19 23.02
N ASP A 21 8.36 4.39 24.31
CA ASP A 21 9.32 4.60 25.38
C ASP A 21 10.20 3.37 25.59
N ARG A 22 9.61 2.17 25.44
CA ARG A 22 10.35 0.91 25.46
C ARG A 22 11.37 0.82 24.34
N LEU A 23 11.01 1.17 23.10
CA LEU A 23 11.96 1.19 21.98
C LEU A 23 13.09 2.17 22.26
N LEU A 24 12.78 3.43 22.61
CA LEU A 24 13.78 4.49 22.81
C LEU A 24 14.78 4.16 23.92
N THR A 25 14.33 3.47 24.98
CA THR A 25 15.20 3.04 26.06
C THR A 25 16.05 1.84 25.67
N GLN A 26 15.41 0.78 25.16
CA GLN A 26 16.07 -0.51 24.96
C GLN A 26 16.98 -0.58 23.75
N VAL A 27 16.76 0.23 22.71
CA VAL A 27 17.52 0.15 21.46
C VAL A 27 19.03 0.33 21.69
N THR A 28 19.41 1.23 22.57
CA THR A 28 20.79 1.47 22.95
C THR A 28 21.32 0.41 23.91
N ASP A 29 20.52 0.08 24.94
CA ASP A 29 20.90 -0.89 25.98
C ASP A 29 21.20 -2.27 25.41
N LEU A 30 20.45 -2.67 24.39
CA LEU A 30 20.65 -3.94 23.69
C LEU A 30 21.72 -3.88 22.59
N GLY A 31 22.41 -2.75 22.44
CA GLY A 31 23.53 -2.56 21.52
C GLY A 31 23.14 -2.66 20.05
N VAL A 32 21.89 -2.34 19.68
CA VAL A 32 21.42 -2.34 18.29
C VAL A 32 22.18 -1.27 17.51
N ARG A 33 22.72 -1.66 16.35
CA ARG A 33 23.36 -0.75 15.41
C ARG A 33 22.46 -0.46 14.19
N ASP A 34 21.84 -1.50 13.67
CA ASP A 34 21.01 -1.43 12.47
C ASP A 34 19.57 -1.81 12.83
N LEU A 35 18.65 -0.85 12.73
CA LEU A 35 17.25 -1.01 13.07
C LEU A 35 16.42 -1.08 11.79
N VAL A 36 15.85 -2.25 11.49
CA VAL A 36 14.94 -2.46 10.37
C VAL A 36 13.52 -2.16 10.84
N VAL A 37 12.90 -1.13 10.27
CA VAL A 37 11.52 -0.71 10.56
C VAL A 37 10.63 -1.13 9.40
N PHE A 38 9.71 -2.07 9.62
CA PHE A 38 8.86 -2.61 8.57
C PHE A 38 7.39 -2.20 8.78
N SER A 39 6.76 -1.69 7.72
CA SER A 39 5.34 -1.34 7.67
C SER A 39 4.58 -2.22 6.68
N HIS A 40 3.50 -2.86 7.16
CA HIS A 40 2.60 -3.69 6.36
C HIS A 40 1.70 -2.85 5.43
N GLY A 41 1.13 -3.52 4.43
CA GLY A 41 0.16 -2.94 3.49
C GLY A 41 -1.27 -2.89 4.02
N TRP A 42 -2.19 -2.43 3.15
CA TRP A 42 -3.62 -2.52 3.38
C TRP A 42 -4.06 -4.00 3.42
N ASN A 43 -5.28 -4.24 3.87
CA ASN A 43 -5.90 -5.55 4.02
C ASN A 43 -5.20 -6.47 5.06
N ASN A 44 -4.55 -5.87 6.06
CA ASN A 44 -3.95 -6.56 7.20
C ASN A 44 -4.58 -6.10 8.51
N ASP A 45 -4.86 -7.05 9.39
CA ASP A 45 -5.06 -6.80 10.81
C ASP A 45 -3.73 -6.94 11.58
N ARG A 46 -3.74 -6.67 12.89
CA ARG A 46 -2.53 -6.79 13.73
C ARG A 46 -1.90 -8.19 13.66
N SER A 47 -2.72 -9.24 13.66
CA SER A 47 -2.24 -10.62 13.66
C SER A 47 -1.58 -10.99 12.34
N GLY A 48 -2.19 -10.60 11.22
CA GLY A 48 -1.63 -10.75 9.88
C GLY A 48 -0.34 -9.98 9.70
N ALA A 49 -0.29 -8.73 10.16
CA ALA A 49 0.93 -7.91 10.11
C ALA A 49 2.07 -8.54 10.92
N THR A 50 1.81 -8.99 12.16
CA THR A 50 2.82 -9.65 13.00
C THR A 50 3.31 -10.96 12.37
N ALA A 51 2.42 -11.75 11.77
CA ALA A 51 2.79 -12.97 11.06
C ALA A 51 3.66 -12.67 9.82
N LEU A 52 3.31 -11.64 9.04
CA LEU A 52 4.11 -11.18 7.90
C LEU A 52 5.52 -10.76 8.35
N TYR A 53 5.63 -9.95 9.41
CA TYR A 53 6.92 -9.49 9.92
C TYR A 53 7.81 -10.64 10.35
N ARG A 54 7.27 -11.61 11.10
CA ARG A 54 8.03 -12.80 11.53
C ARG A 54 8.57 -13.58 10.34
N ARG A 55 7.75 -13.78 9.30
CA ARG A 55 8.15 -14.54 8.11
C ARG A 55 9.19 -13.79 7.28
N PHE A 56 8.98 -12.49 7.03
CA PHE A 56 9.89 -11.69 6.23
C PHE A 56 11.25 -11.49 6.91
N LEU A 57 11.26 -11.29 8.24
CA LEU A 57 12.48 -11.05 9.00
C LEU A 57 13.24 -12.34 9.40
N ALA A 58 12.61 -13.50 9.27
CA ALA A 58 13.22 -14.79 9.65
C ALA A 58 14.59 -15.06 9.02
N PRO A 59 14.86 -14.76 7.74
CA PRO A 59 16.16 -15.05 7.14
C PRO A 59 17.27 -14.08 7.54
N PHE A 60 16.98 -12.89 8.08
CA PHE A 60 17.98 -11.84 8.34
C PHE A 60 19.15 -12.27 9.22
N PRO A 61 18.93 -12.97 10.37
CA PRO A 61 20.04 -13.40 11.22
C PRO A 61 21.01 -14.35 10.54
N ALA A 62 20.52 -15.20 9.64
CA ALA A 62 21.36 -16.12 8.88
C ALA A 62 22.07 -15.41 7.71
N LEU A 63 21.44 -14.39 7.13
CA LEU A 63 22.01 -13.63 6.01
C LEU A 63 23.06 -12.59 6.46
N ALA A 64 22.98 -12.11 7.72
CA ALA A 64 23.92 -11.14 8.30
C ALA A 64 24.28 -11.54 9.75
N PRO A 65 25.03 -12.65 9.95
CA PRO A 65 25.27 -13.23 11.27
C PRO A 65 26.11 -12.35 12.20
N GLY A 66 26.89 -11.43 11.65
CA GLY A 66 27.70 -10.48 12.40
C GLY A 66 27.01 -9.18 12.75
N ALA A 67 25.83 -8.93 12.18
CA ALA A 67 25.13 -7.65 12.33
C ALA A 67 24.40 -7.54 13.67
N ARG A 68 24.49 -6.36 14.30
CA ARG A 68 23.73 -6.01 15.51
C ARG A 68 22.36 -5.46 15.12
N LEU A 69 21.49 -6.36 14.67
CA LEU A 69 20.17 -6.05 14.16
C LEU A 69 19.12 -5.91 15.27
N GLY A 70 18.24 -4.94 15.12
CA GLY A 70 16.96 -4.85 15.81
C GLY A 70 15.82 -4.68 14.79
N TYR A 71 14.62 -5.05 15.17
CA TYR A 71 13.46 -5.01 14.29
C TYR A 71 12.30 -4.25 14.91
N VAL A 72 11.62 -3.46 14.11
CA VAL A 72 10.37 -2.78 14.48
C VAL A 72 9.29 -3.15 13.48
N GLY A 73 8.18 -3.70 13.96
CA GLY A 73 6.95 -3.86 13.21
C GLY A 73 6.03 -2.65 13.44
N VAL A 74 5.71 -1.90 12.39
CA VAL A 74 4.75 -0.79 12.46
C VAL A 74 3.34 -1.33 12.32
N ILE A 75 2.52 -1.15 13.35
CA ILE A 75 1.10 -1.49 13.35
C ILE A 75 0.32 -0.19 13.18
N TRP A 76 -0.31 -0.02 12.04
CA TRP A 76 -1.14 1.14 11.74
C TRP A 76 -2.58 0.68 11.46
N PRO A 77 -3.63 1.52 11.68
CA PRO A 77 -5.02 1.09 11.56
C PRO A 77 -5.43 0.93 10.09
N SER A 78 -4.93 -0.11 9.45
CA SER A 78 -5.44 -0.59 8.17
C SER A 78 -6.67 -1.45 8.42
N MET A 79 -7.56 -1.55 7.42
CA MET A 79 -8.71 -2.42 7.53
C MET A 79 -8.58 -3.61 6.58
N ARG A 80 -9.34 -4.67 6.88
CA ARG A 80 -9.44 -5.86 6.07
C ARG A 80 -10.87 -6.07 5.59
N PHE A 81 -11.01 -6.39 4.29
CA PHE A 81 -12.21 -6.99 3.75
C PHE A 81 -12.09 -8.52 3.91
N SER A 82 -13.09 -9.14 4.53
CA SER A 82 -13.06 -10.59 4.84
C SER A 82 -13.25 -11.48 3.61
N ASP A 83 -13.82 -10.94 2.53
CA ASP A 83 -13.95 -11.61 1.25
C ASP A 83 -12.66 -11.60 0.40
N GLU A 84 -11.64 -10.89 0.85
CA GLU A 84 -10.31 -10.96 0.24
C GLU A 84 -9.46 -12.04 0.93
N PRO A 85 -8.68 -12.81 0.15
CA PRO A 85 -7.76 -13.78 0.73
C PRO A 85 -6.77 -13.08 1.66
N ILE A 86 -6.44 -13.73 2.78
CA ILE A 86 -5.35 -13.25 3.64
C ILE A 86 -4.06 -13.37 2.82
N PRO A 87 -3.32 -12.27 2.63
CA PRO A 87 -2.05 -12.33 1.94
C PRO A 87 -1.16 -13.42 2.57
N ASP A 88 -0.61 -14.31 1.74
CA ASP A 88 0.34 -15.35 2.14
C ASP A 88 -0.18 -16.51 3.04
N LEU A 89 -1.48 -16.64 3.26
CA LEU A 89 -2.03 -17.83 3.90
C LEU A 89 -2.70 -18.73 2.85
N PRO A 90 -2.36 -20.02 2.79
CA PRO A 90 -3.06 -20.94 1.91
C PRO A 90 -4.54 -21.02 2.27
N ARG A 91 -5.43 -21.01 1.28
CA ARG A 91 -6.86 -21.25 1.51
C ARG A 91 -7.00 -22.62 2.16
N SER A 92 -7.71 -22.71 3.28
CA SER A 92 -8.05 -23.99 3.88
C SER A 92 -9.27 -24.58 3.17
N VAL A 93 -9.33 -25.91 3.07
CA VAL A 93 -10.50 -26.63 2.50
C VAL A 93 -11.80 -26.24 3.21
N ALA A 94 -11.74 -25.98 4.51
CA ALA A 94 -12.88 -25.47 5.30
C ALA A 94 -13.34 -24.07 4.86
N ALA A 95 -12.48 -23.25 4.25
CA ALA A 95 -12.87 -21.94 3.71
C ALA A 95 -13.61 -22.10 2.37
N GLU A 96 -13.26 -23.10 1.56
CA GLU A 96 -13.95 -23.39 0.30
C GLU A 96 -15.37 -23.94 0.53
N GLU A 97 -15.54 -24.83 1.52
CA GLU A 97 -16.87 -25.35 1.91
C GLU A 97 -17.78 -24.26 2.52
N ALA A 98 -17.21 -23.31 3.23
CA ALA A 98 -17.95 -22.20 3.80
C ALA A 98 -18.38 -21.13 2.77
N GLU A 99 -17.83 -21.13 1.55
CA GLU A 99 -18.24 -20.23 0.45
C GLU A 99 -19.61 -20.57 -0.16
N ALA A 100 -20.13 -21.77 0.07
CA ALA A 100 -21.38 -22.24 -0.55
C ALA A 100 -22.68 -21.72 0.11
N ALA A 101 -22.63 -21.06 1.27
CA ALA A 101 -23.81 -20.51 1.94
C ALA A 101 -24.06 -19.05 1.57
N PRO A 102 -25.33 -18.61 1.41
CA PRO A 102 -25.65 -17.20 1.18
C PRO A 102 -25.16 -16.36 2.34
N ARG A 103 -24.21 -15.47 2.05
CA ARG A 103 -23.61 -14.54 3.02
C ARG A 103 -24.10 -13.12 2.75
N PRO A 104 -24.23 -12.27 3.81
CA PRO A 104 -24.48 -10.86 3.60
C PRO A 104 -23.34 -10.25 2.77
N ALA A 105 -23.67 -9.27 1.92
CA ALA A 105 -22.70 -8.60 1.05
C ALA A 105 -21.54 -7.99 1.83
N LEU A 106 -21.80 -7.52 3.07
CA LEU A 106 -20.80 -7.11 4.06
C LEU A 106 -21.00 -7.93 5.34
N ASP A 107 -20.08 -8.81 5.65
CA ASP A 107 -20.12 -9.58 6.90
C ASP A 107 -19.83 -8.71 8.14
N LYS A 108 -19.95 -9.31 9.32
CA LYS A 108 -19.80 -8.60 10.61
C LYS A 108 -18.40 -8.00 10.81
N ASP A 109 -17.36 -8.67 10.33
CA ASP A 109 -15.98 -8.23 10.53
C ASP A 109 -15.64 -7.10 9.55
N THR A 110 -16.07 -7.19 8.29
CA THR A 110 -15.99 -6.09 7.32
C THR A 110 -16.76 -4.85 7.80
N ARG A 111 -18.00 -5.03 8.33
CA ARG A 111 -18.77 -3.90 8.88
C ARG A 111 -18.07 -3.24 10.06
N ARG A 112 -17.51 -4.03 10.98
CA ARG A 112 -16.71 -3.50 12.10
C ARG A 112 -15.50 -2.71 11.62
N ALA A 113 -14.79 -3.23 10.63
CA ALA A 113 -13.63 -2.58 10.03
C ALA A 113 -14.00 -1.27 9.33
N LEU A 114 -15.13 -1.24 8.60
CA LEU A 114 -15.65 -0.02 7.98
C LEU A 114 -16.04 1.05 9.02
N LEU A 115 -16.64 0.66 10.15
CA LEU A 115 -16.95 1.59 11.25
C LEU A 115 -15.69 2.19 11.87
N GLN A 116 -14.61 1.45 11.93
CA GLN A 116 -13.30 1.96 12.38
C GLN A 116 -12.61 2.84 11.31
N ALA A 117 -12.83 2.52 10.02
CA ALA A 117 -12.31 3.32 8.92
C ALA A 117 -13.02 4.66 8.80
N PHE A 118 -14.32 4.70 9.04
CA PHE A 118 -15.19 5.87 8.91
C PHE A 118 -15.94 6.13 10.24
N PRO A 119 -15.27 6.68 11.25
CA PRO A 119 -15.89 6.98 12.53
C PRO A 119 -17.04 7.97 12.34
N ASN A 120 -18.08 7.85 13.17
CA ASN A 120 -19.29 8.69 13.13
C ASN A 120 -20.17 8.55 11.85
N ARG A 121 -19.94 7.53 11.00
CA ARG A 121 -20.71 7.24 9.79
C ARG A 121 -21.59 5.99 9.89
N THR A 122 -21.96 5.56 11.10
CA THR A 122 -22.71 4.32 11.34
C THR A 122 -23.99 4.22 10.52
N THR A 123 -24.82 5.26 10.53
CA THR A 123 -26.10 5.27 9.79
C THR A 123 -25.89 5.14 8.28
N VAL A 124 -24.85 5.79 7.74
CA VAL A 124 -24.49 5.70 6.30
C VAL A 124 -24.05 4.28 5.96
N LEU A 125 -23.16 3.71 6.76
CA LEU A 125 -22.65 2.34 6.55
C LEU A 125 -23.76 1.28 6.70
N ASP A 126 -24.69 1.46 7.63
CA ASP A 126 -25.84 0.55 7.78
C ASP A 126 -26.80 0.63 6.59
N ARG A 127 -26.98 1.81 6.01
CA ARG A 127 -27.78 1.97 4.79
C ARG A 127 -27.09 1.35 3.59
N LEU A 128 -25.77 1.57 3.42
CA LEU A 128 -24.98 0.96 2.35
C LEU A 128 -25.00 -0.56 2.43
N ALA A 129 -24.82 -1.15 3.61
CA ALA A 129 -24.89 -2.59 3.82
C ALA A 129 -26.25 -3.17 3.39
N ARG A 130 -27.35 -2.55 3.86
CA ARG A 130 -28.70 -2.97 3.45
C ARG A 130 -28.91 -2.88 1.95
N MET A 131 -28.46 -1.80 1.29
CA MET A 131 -28.60 -1.63 -0.15
C MET A 131 -27.82 -2.69 -0.95
N LEU A 132 -26.65 -3.11 -0.48
CA LEU A 132 -25.87 -4.20 -1.09
C LEU A 132 -26.57 -5.56 -0.95
N ASP A 133 -27.31 -5.80 0.15
CA ASP A 133 -28.08 -7.02 0.35
C ASP A 133 -29.40 -7.00 -0.46
N GLU A 134 -30.15 -5.89 -0.41
CA GLU A 134 -31.45 -5.72 -1.04
C GLU A 134 -31.37 -5.50 -2.57
N ARG A 135 -30.27 -4.91 -3.05
CA ARG A 135 -30.01 -4.57 -4.47
C ARG A 135 -31.20 -3.88 -5.15
N PRO A 136 -31.67 -2.72 -4.65
CA PRO A 136 -32.85 -2.08 -5.18
C PRO A 136 -32.73 -1.80 -6.67
N GLY A 137 -33.78 -2.10 -7.43
CA GLY A 137 -33.80 -2.04 -8.89
C GLY A 137 -33.60 -0.62 -9.44
N GLY A 138 -33.03 -0.54 -10.65
CA GLY A 138 -32.90 0.67 -11.43
C GLY A 138 -31.75 1.61 -11.05
N ALA A 139 -31.60 2.66 -11.87
CA ALA A 139 -30.52 3.65 -11.73
C ALA A 139 -30.61 4.47 -10.43
N ARG A 140 -31.83 4.67 -9.90
CA ARG A 140 -32.05 5.46 -8.67
C ARG A 140 -31.37 4.83 -7.45
N GLY A 141 -31.43 3.49 -7.31
CA GLY A 141 -30.77 2.78 -6.21
C GLY A 141 -29.25 2.96 -6.25
N LEU A 142 -28.65 2.81 -7.43
CA LEU A 142 -27.20 3.02 -7.61
C LEU A 142 -26.77 4.48 -7.39
N ALA A 143 -27.60 5.45 -7.81
CA ALA A 143 -27.34 6.87 -7.56
C ALA A 143 -27.40 7.19 -6.07
N GLU A 144 -28.41 6.68 -5.32
CA GLU A 144 -28.48 6.78 -3.86
C GLU A 144 -27.24 6.17 -3.19
N PHE A 145 -26.87 4.96 -3.60
CA PHE A 145 -25.68 4.27 -3.06
C PHE A 145 -24.41 5.10 -3.25
N GLY A 146 -24.17 5.60 -4.47
CA GLY A 146 -23.00 6.42 -4.75
C GLY A 146 -23.01 7.76 -3.97
N GLY A 147 -24.17 8.37 -3.80
CA GLY A 147 -24.33 9.54 -2.93
C GLY A 147 -23.93 9.25 -1.48
N LEU A 148 -24.35 8.11 -0.94
CA LEU A 148 -23.97 7.67 0.41
C LEU A 148 -22.44 7.37 0.52
N VAL A 149 -21.84 6.75 -0.52
CA VAL A 149 -20.40 6.52 -0.54
C VAL A 149 -19.63 7.84 -0.54
N ARG A 150 -20.11 8.85 -1.25
CA ARG A 150 -19.51 10.20 -1.21
C ARG A 150 -19.51 10.78 0.20
N LEU A 151 -20.60 10.61 0.95
CA LEU A 151 -20.66 11.09 2.34
C LEU A 151 -19.61 10.44 3.26
N LEU A 152 -19.05 9.26 2.89
CA LEU A 152 -17.93 8.68 3.63
C LEU A 152 -16.62 9.43 3.37
N LEU A 153 -16.49 10.08 2.22
CA LEU A 153 -15.27 10.77 1.77
C LEU A 153 -15.29 12.28 2.05
N ASP A 154 -16.45 12.85 2.37
CA ASP A 154 -16.63 14.25 2.73
C ASP A 154 -16.02 14.56 4.11
N ASP A 155 -14.69 14.54 4.18
CA ASP A 155 -13.93 14.93 5.37
C ASP A 155 -12.70 15.75 5.00
N ASP A 156 -12.28 16.65 5.89
CA ASP A 156 -11.30 17.73 5.67
C ASP A 156 -9.84 17.31 5.34
N GLY A 157 -9.60 16.05 5.01
CA GLY A 157 -8.24 15.50 4.84
C GLY A 157 -7.79 15.26 3.39
N GLN A 158 -8.35 15.92 2.38
CA GLN A 158 -8.07 15.58 0.95
C GLN A 158 -6.59 15.64 0.56
N GLY A 159 -5.81 16.61 1.09
CA GLY A 159 -4.40 16.78 0.72
C GLY A 159 -3.47 15.60 1.07
N MET A 160 -3.82 14.78 2.07
CA MET A 160 -2.98 13.64 2.48
C MET A 160 -3.14 12.38 1.61
N ALA A 161 -4.13 12.34 0.72
CA ALA A 161 -4.30 11.24 -0.24
C ALA A 161 -3.50 11.45 -1.53
N ALA A 162 -3.12 12.68 -1.84
CA ALA A 162 -2.41 13.02 -3.06
C ALA A 162 -1.00 12.41 -3.10
N ASP A 163 -0.63 11.88 -4.24
CA ASP A 163 0.73 11.40 -4.55
C ASP A 163 1.45 12.37 -5.49
N THR A 164 0.69 13.21 -6.19
CA THR A 164 1.18 14.27 -7.08
C THR A 164 0.33 15.54 -6.93
N ASP A 165 0.88 16.67 -7.32
CA ASP A 165 0.13 17.95 -7.35
C ASP A 165 -1.03 17.96 -8.36
N GLU A 166 -1.14 16.90 -9.17
CA GLU A 166 -2.16 16.70 -10.19
C GLU A 166 -3.22 15.66 -9.83
N ASP A 167 -3.09 15.02 -8.68
CA ASP A 167 -4.12 14.09 -8.20
C ASP A 167 -5.42 14.90 -8.01
N GLY A 168 -6.30 14.82 -9.00
CA GLY A 168 -7.63 15.44 -9.00
C GLY A 168 -8.56 14.75 -8.00
N GLU A 169 -9.80 15.21 -7.95
CA GLU A 169 -10.85 14.54 -7.18
C GLU A 169 -11.01 13.10 -7.68
N PRO A 170 -11.05 12.11 -6.77
CA PRO A 170 -11.33 10.72 -7.17
C PRO A 170 -12.69 10.61 -7.87
N ALA A 171 -12.82 9.73 -8.86
CA ALA A 171 -14.08 9.50 -9.58
C ALA A 171 -15.27 9.18 -8.67
N VAL A 172 -14.99 8.60 -7.52
CA VAL A 172 -15.98 8.39 -6.46
C VAL A 172 -16.66 9.70 -6.08
N SER A 173 -15.95 10.84 -6.17
CA SER A 173 -16.48 12.17 -5.78
C SER A 173 -17.14 12.92 -6.93
N GLY A 174 -16.66 12.80 -8.17
CA GLY A 174 -17.04 13.66 -9.30
C GLY A 174 -18.00 13.05 -10.32
N ASP A 175 -17.85 11.76 -10.67
CA ASP A 175 -18.57 11.12 -11.79
C ASP A 175 -19.99 10.64 -11.40
N ASP A 176 -20.86 10.42 -12.41
CA ASP A 176 -22.18 9.81 -12.21
C ASP A 176 -22.04 8.42 -11.56
N PRO A 177 -22.59 8.20 -10.34
CA PRO A 177 -22.42 6.94 -9.61
C PRO A 177 -22.92 5.71 -10.37
N VAL A 178 -23.95 5.84 -11.18
CA VAL A 178 -24.51 4.74 -11.98
C VAL A 178 -23.50 4.27 -13.03
N SER A 179 -22.87 5.22 -13.70
CA SER A 179 -21.83 4.96 -14.70
C SER A 179 -20.58 4.35 -14.06
N VAL A 180 -20.19 4.83 -12.89
CA VAL A 180 -19.04 4.30 -12.14
C VAL A 180 -19.29 2.84 -11.72
N CYS A 181 -20.46 2.55 -11.12
CA CYS A 181 -20.81 1.17 -10.74
C CYS A 181 -20.83 0.22 -11.94
N ARG A 182 -21.33 0.65 -13.10
CA ARG A 182 -21.33 -0.18 -14.32
C ARG A 182 -19.90 -0.47 -14.81
N ARG A 183 -19.05 0.55 -14.87
CA ARG A 183 -17.64 0.39 -15.29
C ARG A 183 -16.87 -0.55 -14.36
N PHE A 184 -17.09 -0.48 -13.05
CA PHE A 184 -16.47 -1.43 -12.11
C PHE A 184 -17.02 -2.85 -12.31
N ALA A 185 -18.31 -3.02 -12.53
CA ALA A 185 -18.88 -4.33 -12.81
C ALA A 185 -18.33 -4.95 -14.10
N GLU A 186 -18.17 -4.16 -15.16
CA GLU A 186 -17.55 -4.57 -16.43
C GLU A 186 -16.08 -4.95 -16.25
N ALA A 187 -15.32 -4.17 -15.49
CA ALA A 187 -13.90 -4.44 -15.19
C ALA A 187 -13.74 -5.75 -14.38
N LEU A 188 -14.57 -5.97 -13.37
CA LEU A 188 -14.57 -7.22 -12.60
C LEU A 188 -14.90 -8.43 -13.48
N ALA A 189 -15.93 -8.33 -14.33
CA ALA A 189 -16.31 -9.39 -15.26
C ALA A 189 -15.20 -9.72 -16.28
N ALA A 190 -14.46 -8.70 -16.74
CA ALA A 190 -13.34 -8.89 -17.66
C ALA A 190 -12.15 -9.62 -17.00
N LEU A 191 -11.91 -9.38 -15.73
CA LEU A 191 -10.87 -10.08 -14.94
C LEU A 191 -11.24 -11.54 -14.69
N ASP A 192 -12.52 -11.82 -14.38
CA ASP A 192 -13.03 -13.18 -14.22
C ASP A 192 -13.02 -13.97 -15.54
N ALA A 193 -13.20 -13.30 -16.69
CA ALA A 193 -13.20 -13.92 -18.02
C ALA A 193 -11.81 -14.34 -18.51
N SER A 194 -10.72 -13.90 -17.87
CA SER A 194 -9.36 -14.40 -18.13
C SER A 194 -9.12 -15.84 -17.65
N GLY A 195 -10.10 -16.46 -16.97
CA GLY A 195 -10.18 -17.90 -16.69
C GLY A 195 -10.95 -18.66 -17.78
N ASP A 196 -10.65 -19.95 -17.98
CA ASP A 196 -11.04 -20.82 -19.10
C ASP A 196 -12.56 -21.06 -19.36
N ALA A 197 -13.48 -20.28 -18.82
CA ALA A 197 -14.92 -20.47 -19.02
C ALA A 197 -15.63 -19.21 -19.55
N PRO A 198 -16.27 -19.25 -20.75
CA PRO A 198 -17.07 -18.13 -21.23
C PRO A 198 -18.34 -17.97 -20.38
N ARG A 199 -18.44 -16.83 -19.66
CA ARG A 199 -19.67 -16.47 -18.94
C ARG A 199 -20.50 -15.51 -19.79
N PHE A 200 -21.72 -15.92 -20.17
CA PHE A 200 -22.69 -15.11 -20.92
C PHE A 200 -23.56 -14.21 -20.02
N ALA A 201 -23.24 -14.06 -18.73
CA ALA A 201 -24.04 -13.22 -17.85
C ALA A 201 -23.61 -11.75 -17.98
N LEU A 202 -24.59 -10.85 -18.13
CA LEU A 202 -24.33 -9.40 -18.07
C LEU A 202 -23.77 -9.03 -16.70
N PRO A 203 -22.73 -8.15 -16.63
CA PRO A 203 -22.18 -7.70 -15.37
C PRO A 203 -23.26 -7.08 -14.48
N ASN A 204 -23.32 -7.49 -13.21
CA ASN A 204 -24.28 -6.94 -12.26
C ASN A 204 -23.76 -5.61 -11.70
N PRO A 205 -24.44 -4.47 -11.91
CA PRO A 205 -23.98 -3.17 -11.40
C PRO A 205 -23.82 -3.09 -9.88
N TRP A 206 -24.47 -3.97 -9.11
CA TRP A 206 -24.32 -4.02 -7.65
C TRP A 206 -23.00 -4.63 -7.19
N ASP A 207 -22.35 -5.46 -8.01
CA ASP A 207 -20.99 -5.91 -7.75
C ASP A 207 -20.02 -4.73 -7.94
N GLY A 208 -20.27 -3.88 -8.95
CA GLY A 208 -19.57 -2.62 -9.11
C GLY A 208 -19.85 -1.59 -8.01
N ALA A 209 -21.06 -1.59 -7.42
CA ALA A 209 -21.38 -0.77 -6.26
C ALA A 209 -20.56 -1.19 -5.01
N LYS A 210 -20.40 -2.50 -4.78
CA LYS A 210 -19.51 -3.02 -3.73
C LYS A 210 -18.07 -2.59 -3.96
N GLU A 211 -17.60 -2.63 -5.20
CA GLU A 211 -16.27 -2.15 -5.56
C GLU A 211 -16.12 -0.64 -5.34
N LEU A 212 -17.14 0.17 -5.62
CA LEU A 212 -17.15 1.59 -5.33
C LEU A 212 -16.94 1.88 -3.84
N LEU A 213 -17.57 1.12 -2.93
CA LEU A 213 -17.34 1.21 -1.49
C LEU A 213 -15.90 0.80 -1.12
N ARG A 214 -15.37 -0.24 -1.80
CA ARG A 214 -13.97 -0.67 -1.62
C ARG A 214 -12.99 0.43 -2.03
N GLN A 215 -13.26 1.14 -3.13
CA GLN A 215 -12.44 2.26 -3.59
C GLN A 215 -12.49 3.45 -2.64
N ALA A 216 -13.65 3.78 -2.05
CA ALA A 216 -13.73 4.79 -1.00
C ALA A 216 -12.86 4.41 0.21
N THR A 217 -12.88 3.15 0.59
CA THR A 217 -12.05 2.62 1.67
C THR A 217 -10.56 2.66 1.31
N TYR A 218 -10.20 2.32 0.06
CA TYR A 218 -8.85 2.45 -0.46
C TYR A 218 -8.32 3.89 -0.30
N LEU A 219 -9.09 4.89 -0.69
CA LEU A 219 -8.72 6.30 -0.54
C LEU A 219 -8.52 6.69 0.92
N GLN A 220 -9.39 6.23 1.81
CA GLN A 220 -9.25 6.47 3.24
C GLN A 220 -7.98 5.81 3.81
N MET A 221 -7.67 4.59 3.40
CA MET A 221 -6.44 3.91 3.83
C MET A 221 -5.19 4.57 3.24
N LYS A 222 -5.25 5.06 2.00
CA LYS A 222 -4.19 5.83 1.36
C LYS A 222 -3.87 7.12 2.15
N ARG A 223 -4.91 7.88 2.57
CA ARG A 223 -4.77 9.06 3.44
C ARG A 223 -4.11 8.67 4.77
N ARG A 224 -4.65 7.66 5.44
CA ARG A 224 -4.20 7.20 6.74
C ARG A 224 -2.73 6.78 6.72
N ALA A 225 -2.31 6.01 5.71
CA ALA A 225 -0.91 5.64 5.54
C ALA A 225 0.01 6.88 5.43
N GLY A 226 -0.41 7.90 4.67
CA GLY A 226 0.32 9.18 4.58
C GLY A 226 0.39 9.90 5.92
N THR A 227 -0.74 10.03 6.62
CA THR A 227 -0.83 10.70 7.93
C THR A 227 0.05 10.01 8.97
N VAL A 228 -0.05 8.69 9.12
CA VAL A 228 0.78 7.92 10.06
C VAL A 228 2.27 8.04 9.71
N GLY A 229 2.61 8.04 8.43
CA GLY A 229 3.99 8.26 8.00
C GLY A 229 4.50 9.63 8.41
N GLU A 230 3.83 10.68 7.96
CA GLU A 230 4.28 12.06 8.12
C GLU A 230 4.18 12.56 9.56
N ARG A 231 3.04 12.34 10.23
CA ARG A 231 2.79 12.87 11.57
C ARG A 231 3.24 11.95 12.69
N GLY A 232 3.33 10.63 12.43
CA GLY A 232 3.68 9.62 13.41
C GLY A 232 5.11 9.14 13.28
N LEU A 233 5.40 8.33 12.27
CA LEU A 233 6.69 7.65 12.13
C LEU A 233 7.85 8.64 11.92
N GLY A 234 7.68 9.65 11.06
CA GLY A 234 8.73 10.66 10.79
C GLY A 234 9.23 11.37 12.06
N PRO A 235 8.36 12.01 12.86
CA PRO A 235 8.73 12.61 14.13
C PRO A 235 9.32 11.63 15.15
N LEU A 236 8.82 10.39 15.19
CA LEU A 236 9.36 9.34 16.05
C LEU A 236 10.81 8.99 15.68
N LEU A 237 11.13 8.88 14.39
CA LEU A 237 12.51 8.69 13.92
C LEU A 237 13.42 9.85 14.34
N GLY A 238 12.89 11.08 14.39
CA GLY A 238 13.61 12.24 14.95
C GLY A 238 13.92 12.07 16.44
N ARG A 239 12.98 11.58 17.24
CA ARG A 239 13.19 11.27 18.67
C ARG A 239 14.21 10.14 18.83
N LEU A 240 14.11 9.09 18.03
CA LEU A 240 15.04 7.96 18.02
C LEU A 240 16.48 8.42 17.71
N ALA A 241 16.66 9.25 16.69
CA ALA A 241 17.97 9.78 16.32
C ALA A 241 18.61 10.59 17.45
N LYS A 242 17.81 11.29 18.26
CA LYS A 242 18.29 12.02 19.46
C LYS A 242 18.61 11.07 20.62
N ALA A 243 17.77 10.07 20.88
CA ALA A 243 17.96 9.11 21.97
C ALA A 243 19.09 8.11 21.69
N ALA A 244 19.29 7.73 20.42
CA ALA A 244 20.25 6.72 19.98
C ALA A 244 21.00 7.17 18.71
N PRO A 245 21.89 8.18 18.78
CA PRO A 245 22.50 8.80 17.59
C PRO A 245 23.40 7.86 16.78
N GLY A 246 23.82 6.72 17.36
CA GLY A 246 24.59 5.69 16.65
C GLY A 246 23.78 4.66 15.89
N VAL A 247 22.44 4.68 16.02
CA VAL A 247 21.55 3.71 15.37
C VAL A 247 21.28 4.13 13.92
N ARG A 248 21.47 3.18 13.01
CA ARG A 248 21.19 3.31 11.59
C ARG A 248 19.80 2.74 11.32
N VAL A 249 18.92 3.53 10.73
CA VAL A 249 17.53 3.13 10.45
C VAL A 249 17.35 2.71 8.99
N HIS A 250 16.72 1.56 8.78
CA HIS A 250 16.41 0.99 7.49
C HIS A 250 14.90 0.82 7.38
N LEU A 251 14.26 1.66 6.57
CA LEU A 251 12.81 1.63 6.39
C LEU A 251 12.44 0.61 5.33
N VAL A 252 11.48 -0.25 5.62
CA VAL A 252 10.91 -1.22 4.69
C VAL A 252 9.40 -1.06 4.70
N GLY A 253 8.77 -1.02 3.53
CA GLY A 253 7.33 -0.90 3.46
C GLY A 253 6.72 -1.69 2.30
N HIS A 254 5.68 -2.46 2.58
CA HIS A 254 4.92 -3.18 1.58
C HIS A 254 3.62 -2.45 1.24
N SER A 255 3.31 -2.32 -0.06
CA SER A 255 2.04 -1.75 -0.52
C SER A 255 1.82 -0.33 0.06
N PHE A 256 0.73 -0.06 0.78
CA PHE A 256 0.53 1.19 1.54
C PHE A 256 1.52 1.39 2.69
N GLY A 257 2.12 0.33 3.22
CA GLY A 257 3.25 0.46 4.13
C GLY A 257 4.46 1.11 3.45
N GLY A 258 4.65 0.87 2.14
CA GLY A 258 5.62 1.59 1.31
C GLY A 258 5.33 3.09 1.26
N ARG A 259 4.05 3.46 1.07
CA ARG A 259 3.62 4.86 1.15
C ARG A 259 3.87 5.45 2.53
N LEU A 260 3.52 4.74 3.61
CA LEU A 260 3.73 5.18 4.99
C LEU A 260 5.20 5.50 5.26
N VAL A 261 6.13 4.59 4.95
CA VAL A 261 7.56 4.83 5.19
C VAL A 261 8.14 5.92 4.27
N ALA A 262 7.60 6.09 3.06
CA ALA A 262 7.99 7.18 2.17
C ALA A 262 7.52 8.55 2.70
N PHE A 263 6.29 8.64 3.20
CA PHE A 263 5.76 9.86 3.84
C PHE A 263 6.42 10.15 5.20
N ALA A 264 7.01 9.16 5.88
CA ALA A 264 7.82 9.40 7.07
C ALA A 264 9.03 10.30 6.76
N LEU A 265 9.58 10.27 5.54
CA LEU A 265 10.65 11.18 5.12
C LEU A 265 10.20 12.65 5.09
N ARG A 266 8.91 12.90 4.83
CA ARG A 266 8.31 14.23 4.84
C ARG A 266 8.16 14.78 6.25
N GLY A 267 7.81 13.91 7.21
CA GLY A 267 7.72 14.25 8.64
C GLY A 267 9.05 14.18 9.41
N LEU A 268 10.13 13.75 8.75
CA LEU A 268 11.45 13.64 9.38
C LEU A 268 12.06 15.02 9.64
N PRO A 269 12.48 15.37 10.87
CA PRO A 269 13.15 16.65 11.15
C PRO A 269 14.37 16.90 10.26
N ALA A 270 14.61 18.14 9.86
CA ALA A 270 15.57 18.48 8.81
C ALA A 270 17.00 18.01 9.10
N GLU A 271 17.40 18.04 10.36
CA GLU A 271 18.74 17.67 10.85
C GLU A 271 18.97 16.15 10.93
N VAL A 272 17.94 15.32 10.79
CA VAL A 272 18.05 13.88 10.99
C VAL A 272 18.62 13.19 9.77
N THR A 273 19.72 12.45 9.94
CA THR A 273 20.43 11.66 8.92
C THR A 273 20.48 10.16 9.27
N ALA A 274 19.65 9.73 10.24
CA ALA A 274 19.66 8.35 10.73
C ALA A 274 19.11 7.33 9.74
N VAL A 275 18.26 7.75 8.76
CA VAL A 275 17.68 6.87 7.75
C VAL A 275 18.74 6.54 6.70
N LYS A 276 19.23 5.29 6.70
CA LYS A 276 20.33 4.83 5.85
C LYS A 276 19.85 4.06 4.59
N SER A 277 18.65 3.60 4.57
CA SER A 277 18.01 3.05 3.36
C SER A 277 16.50 3.05 3.48
N VAL A 278 15.84 3.09 2.33
CA VAL A 278 14.40 2.84 2.20
C VAL A 278 14.22 1.74 1.16
N THR A 279 13.46 0.69 1.47
CA THR A 279 13.10 -0.36 0.53
C THR A 279 11.58 -0.44 0.43
N LEU A 280 11.07 -0.17 -0.77
CA LEU A 280 9.66 -0.21 -1.10
C LEU A 280 9.37 -1.54 -1.82
N LEU A 281 8.55 -2.38 -1.21
CA LEU A 281 8.14 -3.67 -1.74
C LEU A 281 6.73 -3.52 -2.31
N GLN A 282 6.58 -3.60 -3.64
CA GLN A 282 5.29 -3.40 -4.33
C GLN A 282 4.53 -2.16 -3.82
N GLY A 283 5.17 -0.99 -3.81
CA GLY A 283 4.60 0.24 -3.26
C GLY A 283 3.31 0.67 -3.98
N ALA A 284 2.20 0.79 -3.22
CA ALA A 284 0.88 1.13 -3.74
C ALA A 284 0.64 2.65 -3.74
N PHE A 285 1.45 3.39 -4.50
CA PHE A 285 1.30 4.83 -4.70
C PHE A 285 2.00 5.24 -6.01
N SER A 286 1.76 6.46 -6.48
CA SER A 286 2.21 6.90 -7.79
C SER A 286 3.71 6.71 -8.00
N HIS A 287 4.09 6.16 -9.14
CA HIS A 287 5.48 6.04 -9.56
C HIS A 287 6.16 7.40 -9.77
N TYR A 288 5.37 8.49 -9.86
CA TYR A 288 5.85 9.87 -9.92
C TYR A 288 5.96 10.56 -8.55
N ALA A 289 5.66 9.89 -7.45
CA ALA A 289 5.61 10.53 -6.13
C ALA A 289 6.89 11.31 -5.78
N PHE A 290 8.06 10.85 -6.20
CA PHE A 290 9.36 11.53 -5.98
C PHE A 290 9.80 12.45 -7.13
N ALA A 291 9.01 12.57 -8.18
CA ALA A 291 9.38 13.36 -9.36
C ALA A 291 9.40 14.87 -9.06
N ALA A 292 10.47 15.54 -9.44
CA ALA A 292 10.56 16.99 -9.33
C ALA A 292 9.63 17.71 -10.33
N ARG A 293 9.35 17.05 -11.46
CA ARG A 293 8.44 17.50 -12.52
C ARG A 293 7.70 16.29 -13.09
N LEU A 294 6.40 16.43 -13.31
CA LEU A 294 5.61 15.39 -13.95
C LEU A 294 5.81 15.43 -15.46
N PRO A 295 6.01 14.30 -16.17
CA PRO A 295 6.24 14.28 -17.61
C PRO A 295 5.08 14.87 -18.43
N HIS A 296 3.86 14.72 -17.95
CA HIS A 296 2.62 15.17 -18.60
C HIS A 296 2.13 16.55 -18.10
N ALA A 297 2.72 17.07 -17.01
CA ALA A 297 2.45 18.38 -16.42
C ALA A 297 3.73 18.94 -15.79
N PRO A 298 4.64 19.55 -16.58
CA PRO A 298 5.97 19.94 -16.12
C PRO A 298 6.00 21.05 -15.05
N ASP A 299 4.90 21.74 -14.85
CA ASP A 299 4.67 22.73 -13.79
C ASP A 299 4.23 22.09 -12.45
N ARG A 300 3.95 20.79 -12.45
CA ARG A 300 3.52 20.01 -11.28
C ARG A 300 4.61 19.03 -10.86
N SER A 301 4.52 18.57 -9.61
CA SER A 301 5.49 17.66 -9.00
C SER A 301 4.84 16.50 -8.26
N GLY A 302 5.63 15.52 -7.87
CA GLY A 302 5.22 14.50 -6.91
C GLY A 302 5.16 15.05 -5.48
N ALA A 303 4.26 14.50 -4.66
CA ALA A 303 4.06 14.91 -3.26
C ALA A 303 5.30 14.68 -2.37
N LEU A 304 6.20 13.82 -2.80
CA LEU A 304 7.47 13.49 -2.13
C LEU A 304 8.68 14.00 -2.94
N LYS A 305 8.48 15.05 -3.75
CA LYS A 305 9.51 15.67 -4.57
C LYS A 305 10.81 15.84 -3.78
N ASP A 306 11.90 15.33 -4.32
CA ASP A 306 13.28 15.43 -3.79
C ASP A 306 13.52 14.77 -2.42
N LEU A 307 12.51 14.15 -1.78
CA LEU A 307 12.66 13.56 -0.44
C LEU A 307 13.54 12.29 -0.42
N GLN A 308 13.81 11.65 -1.57
CA GLN A 308 14.82 10.59 -1.64
C GLN A 308 16.21 11.06 -1.17
N ARG A 309 16.48 12.38 -1.20
CA ARG A 309 17.73 12.98 -0.69
C ARG A 309 17.81 13.02 0.84
N ARG A 310 16.69 12.77 1.54
CA ARG A 310 16.65 12.66 3.01
C ARG A 310 17.15 11.29 3.50
N VAL A 311 17.42 10.37 2.58
CA VAL A 311 17.98 9.05 2.86
C VAL A 311 19.50 9.14 2.69
N ASP A 312 20.24 8.84 3.75
CA ASP A 312 21.71 8.75 3.70
C ASP A 312 22.12 7.38 3.15
N GLY A 313 21.65 7.09 1.94
CA GLY A 313 21.79 5.83 1.23
C GLY A 313 20.79 5.72 0.08
N PRO A 314 20.56 4.53 -0.48
CA PRO A 314 19.63 4.32 -1.57
C PRO A 314 18.17 4.25 -1.11
N LEU A 315 17.27 4.74 -1.97
CA LEU A 315 15.86 4.41 -1.96
C LEU A 315 15.63 3.34 -3.03
N VAL A 316 15.39 2.12 -2.60
CA VAL A 316 15.19 0.95 -3.48
C VAL A 316 13.71 0.68 -3.67
N CYS A 317 13.27 0.60 -4.91
CA CYS A 317 11.91 0.21 -5.28
C CYS A 317 11.96 -1.18 -5.92
N CYS A 318 11.51 -2.19 -5.21
CA CYS A 318 11.26 -3.53 -5.75
C CYS A 318 9.89 -3.54 -6.40
N HIS A 319 9.84 -3.88 -7.69
CA HIS A 319 8.61 -3.89 -8.48
C HIS A 319 8.48 -5.20 -9.27
N SER A 320 7.27 -5.54 -9.68
CA SER A 320 7.01 -6.71 -10.51
C SER A 320 5.85 -6.47 -11.47
N ARG A 321 6.05 -6.83 -12.75
CA ARG A 321 4.98 -6.82 -13.76
C ARG A 321 3.84 -7.81 -13.46
N PHE A 322 4.05 -8.75 -12.55
CA PHE A 322 3.02 -9.71 -12.12
C PHE A 322 2.14 -9.18 -10.99
N ASP A 323 2.37 -7.97 -10.51
CA ASP A 323 1.52 -7.29 -9.55
C ASP A 323 0.27 -6.73 -10.26
N ALA A 324 -0.78 -7.54 -10.35
CA ALA A 324 -2.02 -7.17 -11.01
C ALA A 324 -2.83 -6.12 -10.24
N ALA A 325 -2.71 -6.08 -8.91
CA ALA A 325 -3.36 -5.07 -8.10
C ALA A 325 -2.89 -3.67 -8.49
N LEU A 326 -1.59 -3.49 -8.70
CA LEU A 326 -0.99 -2.21 -9.06
C LEU A 326 -0.96 -1.94 -10.56
N GLY A 327 -0.96 -3.00 -11.38
CA GLY A 327 -1.01 -2.86 -12.84
C GLY A 327 -2.41 -2.59 -13.39
N THR A 328 -3.48 -2.94 -12.66
CA THR A 328 -4.86 -2.86 -13.14
C THR A 328 -5.75 -2.02 -12.24
N PHE A 329 -5.85 -2.37 -10.94
CA PHE A 329 -6.79 -1.71 -10.03
C PHE A 329 -6.34 -0.32 -9.60
N TYR A 330 -5.07 -0.12 -9.33
CA TYR A 330 -4.54 1.19 -8.95
C TYR A 330 -4.75 2.23 -10.06
N PRO A 331 -4.37 1.97 -11.33
CA PRO A 331 -4.66 2.87 -12.44
C PRO A 331 -6.15 3.12 -12.62
N LEU A 332 -7.00 2.09 -12.51
CA LEU A 332 -8.45 2.23 -12.65
C LEU A 332 -9.03 3.14 -11.56
N ALA A 333 -8.63 2.94 -10.30
CA ALA A 333 -9.04 3.78 -9.18
C ALA A 333 -8.57 5.24 -9.34
N SER A 334 -7.37 5.45 -9.89
CA SER A 334 -6.78 6.77 -10.09
C SER A 334 -7.36 7.51 -11.30
N ARG A 335 -7.74 6.79 -12.39
CA ARG A 335 -8.22 7.38 -13.65
C ARG A 335 -9.70 7.69 -13.67
N LEU A 336 -10.53 7.04 -12.86
CA LEU A 336 -11.97 7.33 -12.85
C LEU A 336 -12.29 8.82 -12.52
N THR A 337 -11.28 9.69 -12.51
CA THR A 337 -11.36 11.14 -12.36
C THR A 337 -11.35 11.92 -13.69
N GLY A 338 -11.30 11.28 -14.86
CA GLY A 338 -11.13 11.98 -16.15
C GLY A 338 -12.01 11.51 -17.29
N ASP A 339 -12.14 12.36 -18.32
CA ASP A 339 -13.08 12.35 -19.46
C ASP A 339 -12.93 11.21 -20.49
N ASP A 340 -12.13 10.17 -20.29
CA ASP A 340 -11.82 9.17 -21.30
C ASP A 340 -12.73 7.93 -21.28
N ARG A 341 -13.50 7.79 -22.32
CA ARG A 341 -14.71 6.95 -22.48
C ARG A 341 -14.53 5.51 -22.96
N ALA A 342 -13.36 4.93 -23.06
CA ALA A 342 -13.27 3.57 -23.58
C ALA A 342 -12.08 2.80 -23.00
N CYS A 343 -12.33 1.69 -22.31
CA CYS A 343 -11.58 0.44 -22.47
C CYS A 343 -12.02 -0.63 -21.49
N ALA A 344 -12.34 -1.80 -22.02
CA ALA A 344 -12.55 -3.06 -21.30
C ALA A 344 -11.40 -4.02 -21.64
N GLY A 345 -10.89 -4.75 -20.66
CA GLY A 345 -9.99 -5.87 -20.88
C GLY A 345 -8.55 -5.71 -20.35
N SER A 346 -7.76 -6.75 -20.53
CA SER A 346 -6.36 -6.92 -20.07
C SER A 346 -5.35 -5.88 -20.60
N GLU A 347 -5.78 -4.95 -21.44
CA GLU A 347 -5.00 -3.84 -21.96
C GLU A 347 -5.17 -2.54 -21.16
N ILE A 348 -5.87 -2.58 -20.02
CA ILE A 348 -6.21 -1.40 -19.23
C ILE A 348 -4.96 -0.58 -18.87
N ALA A 349 -3.89 -1.22 -18.42
CA ALA A 349 -2.64 -0.51 -18.11
C ALA A 349 -1.99 0.14 -19.34
N ALA A 350 -2.02 -0.53 -20.51
CA ALA A 350 -1.45 0.01 -21.76
C ALA A 350 -2.30 1.16 -22.31
N VAL A 351 -3.62 1.09 -22.16
CA VAL A 351 -4.56 2.12 -22.63
C VAL A 351 -4.63 3.31 -21.66
N LEU A 352 -4.40 3.07 -20.36
CA LEU A 352 -4.41 4.11 -19.33
C LEU A 352 -3.24 5.10 -19.49
N GLY A 353 -2.17 4.65 -20.13
CA GLY A 353 -0.96 5.45 -20.32
C GLY A 353 -0.14 5.62 -19.02
N PRO A 354 1.09 6.11 -19.13
CA PRO A 354 2.05 6.16 -18.02
C PRO A 354 1.66 7.11 -16.89
N ARG A 355 0.63 7.93 -17.03
CA ARG A 355 0.20 8.90 -16.03
C ARG A 355 -0.23 8.23 -14.71
N TRP A 356 -0.83 7.06 -14.78
CA TRP A 356 -1.51 6.40 -13.66
C TRP A 356 -0.76 5.19 -13.09
N GLY A 357 0.51 5.02 -13.44
CA GLY A 357 1.31 3.90 -12.99
C GLY A 357 1.62 3.93 -11.49
N ALA A 358 1.74 2.74 -10.90
CA ALA A 358 2.10 2.54 -9.51
C ALA A 358 3.56 2.10 -9.36
N MET A 359 4.19 2.55 -8.30
CA MET A 359 5.60 2.29 -8.01
C MET A 359 5.94 0.80 -7.93
N GLY A 360 5.06 -0.02 -7.36
CA GLY A 360 5.28 -1.45 -7.22
C GLY A 360 5.10 -2.26 -8.51
N HIS A 361 4.53 -1.66 -9.58
CA HIS A 361 4.45 -2.26 -10.90
C HIS A 361 5.55 -1.75 -11.84
N ASP A 362 5.83 -0.43 -11.84
CA ASP A 362 6.67 0.23 -12.84
C ASP A 362 8.02 0.70 -12.29
N GLY A 363 8.23 0.64 -10.98
CA GLY A 363 9.34 1.30 -10.30
C GLY A 363 9.16 2.83 -10.24
N THR A 364 10.10 3.52 -9.60
CA THR A 364 10.15 4.98 -9.54
C THR A 364 10.40 5.57 -10.93
N GLN A 365 9.59 6.55 -11.35
CA GLN A 365 9.66 7.19 -12.66
C GLN A 365 9.95 8.70 -12.53
N ALA A 366 10.50 9.29 -13.60
CA ALA A 366 10.79 10.72 -13.71
C ALA A 366 11.67 11.31 -12.59
N VAL A 367 12.50 10.48 -11.95
CA VAL A 367 13.53 10.92 -11.03
C VAL A 367 14.89 10.78 -11.71
N PRO A 368 15.59 11.87 -12.03
CA PRO A 368 16.88 11.81 -12.73
C PRO A 368 17.91 10.99 -11.94
N GLY A 369 18.70 10.18 -12.67
CA GLY A 369 19.72 9.34 -12.06
C GLY A 369 19.20 8.04 -11.44
N THR A 370 17.91 7.71 -11.60
CA THR A 370 17.37 6.42 -11.15
C THR A 370 18.07 5.26 -11.88
N VAL A 371 18.68 4.37 -11.12
CA VAL A 371 19.34 3.17 -11.63
C VAL A 371 18.30 2.04 -11.73
N ARG A 372 18.35 1.26 -12.82
CA ARG A 372 17.47 0.11 -13.04
C ARG A 372 18.31 -1.17 -13.04
N LEU A 373 17.93 -2.13 -12.22
CA LEU A 373 18.60 -3.42 -12.07
C LEU A 373 17.56 -4.55 -12.14
N ASP A 374 17.94 -5.67 -12.68
CA ASP A 374 17.26 -6.92 -12.36
C ASP A 374 17.66 -7.41 -10.96
N LEU A 375 16.93 -8.39 -10.43
CA LEU A 375 17.18 -8.92 -9.10
C LEU A 375 18.58 -9.55 -8.98
N ALA A 376 19.07 -10.25 -10.02
CA ALA A 376 20.38 -10.89 -10.02
C ALA A 376 21.50 -9.85 -9.94
N ALA A 377 21.43 -8.77 -10.72
CA ALA A 377 22.37 -7.66 -10.66
C ALA A 377 22.35 -6.95 -9.30
N ALA A 378 21.16 -6.75 -8.73
CA ALA A 378 21.01 -6.14 -7.40
C ALA A 378 21.63 -6.99 -6.28
N LEU A 379 21.62 -8.32 -6.42
CA LEU A 379 22.18 -9.26 -5.44
C LEU A 379 23.67 -9.60 -5.69
N GLY A 380 24.10 -9.54 -6.94
CA GLY A 380 25.49 -9.85 -7.34
C GLY A 380 26.44 -8.66 -7.29
N GLY A 381 25.91 -7.43 -7.18
CA GLY A 381 26.68 -6.20 -7.20
C GLY A 381 26.51 -5.36 -5.94
N ARG A 382 27.17 -4.20 -5.95
CA ARG A 382 26.99 -3.18 -4.92
C ARG A 382 25.93 -2.18 -5.39
N LEU A 383 24.87 -2.01 -4.60
CA LEU A 383 23.87 -0.98 -4.87
C LEU A 383 24.48 0.42 -4.82
N PRO A 384 23.94 1.39 -5.58
CA PRO A 384 24.35 2.79 -5.52
C PRO A 384 24.41 3.33 -4.10
N ALA A 385 25.29 4.31 -3.90
CA ALA A 385 25.50 4.90 -2.57
C ALA A 385 24.31 5.73 -2.11
N SER A 386 23.53 6.28 -3.04
CA SER A 386 22.38 7.14 -2.82
C SER A 386 21.49 7.20 -4.06
N GLY A 387 20.36 7.88 -3.97
CA GLY A 387 19.40 8.06 -5.07
C GLY A 387 18.42 6.91 -5.18
N CYS A 388 17.61 6.94 -6.24
CA CYS A 388 16.59 5.91 -6.50
C CYS A 388 17.17 4.73 -7.27
N VAL A 389 16.79 3.52 -6.86
CA VAL A 389 17.16 2.26 -7.51
C VAL A 389 15.88 1.45 -7.74
N ASN A 390 15.56 1.15 -8.99
CA ASN A 390 14.48 0.22 -9.33
C ASN A 390 15.07 -1.19 -9.47
N VAL A 391 14.50 -2.14 -8.76
CA VAL A 391 14.85 -3.56 -8.82
C VAL A 391 13.67 -4.34 -9.39
N ASP A 392 13.82 -4.89 -10.59
CA ASP A 392 12.85 -5.82 -11.15
C ASP A 392 12.91 -7.15 -10.38
N ALA A 393 11.93 -7.34 -9.50
CA ALA A 393 11.80 -8.51 -8.65
C ALA A 393 10.94 -9.63 -9.27
N ALA A 394 10.51 -9.52 -10.53
CA ALA A 394 9.64 -10.47 -11.21
C ALA A 394 10.21 -11.90 -11.29
N ALA A 395 11.51 -12.07 -11.06
CA ALA A 395 12.12 -13.39 -10.95
C ALA A 395 11.59 -14.21 -9.76
N VAL A 396 11.22 -13.55 -8.66
CA VAL A 396 10.69 -14.19 -7.44
C VAL A 396 9.26 -13.74 -7.12
N VAL A 397 8.93 -12.45 -7.29
CA VAL A 397 7.61 -11.86 -7.05
C VAL A 397 6.72 -12.12 -8.26
N ARG A 398 6.09 -13.30 -8.31
CA ARG A 398 5.30 -13.77 -9.46
C ARG A 398 4.14 -14.70 -9.13
N ARG A 399 3.96 -15.04 -7.84
CA ARG A 399 2.91 -15.95 -7.37
C ARG A 399 1.76 -15.18 -6.76
N GLY A 400 0.54 -15.57 -7.11
CA GLY A 400 -0.69 -15.02 -6.56
C GLY A 400 -1.84 -15.22 -7.54
N GLY A 401 -3.06 -15.26 -7.00
CA GLY A 401 -4.30 -15.40 -7.76
C GLY A 401 -4.96 -14.06 -8.05
N ALA A 402 -5.94 -14.07 -8.98
CA ALA A 402 -6.81 -12.92 -9.17
C ALA A 402 -7.54 -12.56 -7.87
N PRO A 403 -7.82 -11.27 -7.61
CA PRO A 403 -7.56 -10.12 -8.46
C PRO A 403 -6.17 -9.50 -8.27
N SER A 404 -5.44 -9.83 -7.20
CA SER A 404 -4.25 -9.08 -6.78
C SER A 404 -2.96 -9.51 -7.48
N GLY A 405 -2.94 -10.69 -8.14
CA GLY A 405 -1.72 -11.21 -8.74
C GLY A 405 -0.62 -11.41 -7.69
N ALA A 406 0.61 -11.04 -8.01
CA ALA A 406 1.78 -11.22 -7.14
C ALA A 406 1.96 -10.10 -6.09
N HIS A 407 0.93 -9.27 -5.83
CA HIS A 407 1.06 -8.10 -4.95
C HIS A 407 1.61 -8.42 -3.56
N SER A 408 1.19 -9.54 -2.98
CA SER A 408 1.60 -9.97 -1.64
C SER A 408 2.74 -10.98 -1.62
N ASP A 409 3.31 -11.34 -2.77
CA ASP A 409 4.39 -12.33 -2.90
C ASP A 409 5.76 -11.73 -2.55
N ILE A 410 5.91 -11.21 -1.33
CA ILE A 410 7.11 -10.49 -0.88
C ILE A 410 8.00 -11.27 0.08
N VAL A 411 7.56 -12.43 0.55
CA VAL A 411 8.32 -13.22 1.54
C VAL A 411 9.34 -14.10 0.82
N HIS A 412 10.43 -13.48 0.38
CA HIS A 412 11.53 -14.13 -0.33
C HIS A 412 12.88 -13.78 0.31
N PRO A 413 13.81 -14.74 0.51
CA PRO A 413 15.16 -14.46 0.99
C PRO A 413 15.92 -13.43 0.12
N GLU A 414 15.64 -13.41 -1.18
CA GLU A 414 16.22 -12.47 -2.13
C GLU A 414 15.83 -11.02 -1.79
N LEU A 415 14.58 -10.76 -1.44
CA LEU A 415 14.13 -9.43 -1.03
C LEU A 415 14.73 -9.02 0.32
N ALA A 416 14.89 -9.96 1.26
CA ALA A 416 15.63 -9.73 2.50
C ALA A 416 17.09 -9.34 2.21
N ARG A 417 17.75 -10.00 1.25
CA ARG A 417 19.10 -9.64 0.80
C ARG A 417 19.16 -8.25 0.18
N VAL A 418 18.15 -7.87 -0.62
CA VAL A 418 18.06 -6.50 -1.16
C VAL A 418 18.02 -5.45 -0.04
N VAL A 419 17.22 -5.69 1.03
CA VAL A 419 17.16 -4.79 2.20
C VAL A 419 18.52 -4.68 2.88
N LEU A 420 19.21 -5.82 3.12
CA LEU A 420 20.55 -5.84 3.72
C LEU A 420 21.57 -5.11 2.84
N ALA A 421 21.55 -5.36 1.52
CA ALA A 421 22.43 -4.70 0.56
C ALA A 421 22.19 -3.18 0.52
N ALA A 422 20.93 -2.73 0.49
CA ALA A 422 20.56 -1.33 0.54
C ALA A 422 21.06 -0.64 1.82
N GLY A 423 20.92 -1.32 2.96
CA GLY A 423 21.40 -0.86 4.25
C GLY A 423 22.92 -0.99 4.44
N ARG A 424 23.63 -1.67 3.55
CA ARG A 424 25.05 -2.06 3.76
C ARG A 424 25.25 -2.72 5.12
N ILE A 425 24.37 -3.66 5.42
CA ILE A 425 24.37 -4.47 6.64
C ILE A 425 25.15 -5.76 6.32
N ALA A 426 26.23 -6.01 7.05
CA ALA A 426 27.12 -7.15 6.88
C ALA A 426 27.26 -7.94 8.18
#